data_971689c1cf4c6b2a53a29c6355585cd8
#
_entry.id   971689c1cf4c6b2a53a29c6355585cd8
#
_cell.length_a   1.000
_cell.length_b   1.000
_cell.length_c   1.000
_cell.angle_alpha   90.00
_cell.angle_beta   90.00
_cell.angle_gamma   90.00
#
_symmetry.space_group_name_H-M   'P 1'
#
loop_
_entity.id
_entity.type
_entity.pdbx_description
1 polymer ?
#
loop_
_entity_poly.entity_id
_entity_poly.type
_entity_poly.pdbx_seq_one_letter_code
_entity_poly.pdbx_strand_id
1 'polypeptide(L)'
;MKKLFVILVALLCCSATVFAQNKGDKYIGGNLGLAIQTASSNYGDSAAAAGIAITPEFGIFVADNAKLGVSLGYELTAGTHTIKLAPNFAYYVRLCDGLYYMPVLKFGFAMAAADGIVIPGVVCGMDLFSLEFRPSQHFGFSANLLSFDFTALGKSGFTASAVNFSLGVNPTVAFKYYF
;
A
#
# COMPACT_ATOMS: atom_id res chain seq x y z
N MET A 1 -2.04 -23.24 21.10
CA MET A 1 -1.72 -22.57 19.82
C MET A 1 -1.41 -21.08 19.99
N LYS A 2 -2.24 -20.27 20.67
CA LYS A 2 -1.99 -18.80 20.85
C LYS A 2 -0.66 -18.50 21.55
N LYS A 3 -0.28 -19.26 22.60
CA LYS A 3 0.99 -19.07 23.32
C LYS A 3 2.22 -19.41 22.48
N LEU A 4 2.11 -20.42 21.62
CA LEU A 4 3.21 -20.81 20.71
C LEU A 4 3.46 -19.74 19.64
N PHE A 5 2.40 -19.13 19.12
CA PHE A 5 2.49 -18.02 18.17
C PHE A 5 3.16 -16.79 18.78
N VAL A 6 2.81 -16.42 20.02
CA VAL A 6 3.44 -15.30 20.74
C VAL A 6 4.92 -15.57 20.99
N ILE A 7 5.29 -16.80 21.39
CA ILE A 7 6.70 -17.18 21.60
C ILE A 7 7.47 -17.15 20.28
N LEU A 8 6.88 -17.62 19.17
CA LEU A 8 7.50 -17.59 17.85
C LEU A 8 7.75 -16.15 17.38
N VAL A 9 6.77 -15.25 17.57
CA VAL A 9 6.91 -13.83 17.25
C VAL A 9 7.98 -13.18 18.12
N ALA A 10 8.01 -13.47 19.42
CA ALA A 10 9.02 -12.96 20.34
C ALA A 10 10.43 -13.44 19.98
N LEU A 11 10.60 -14.71 19.61
CA LEU A 11 11.87 -15.27 19.14
C LEU A 11 12.35 -14.64 17.83
N LEU A 12 11.44 -14.39 16.89
CA LEU A 12 11.73 -13.69 15.65
C LEU A 12 12.18 -12.24 15.90
N CYS A 13 11.57 -11.55 16.87
CA CYS A 13 11.97 -10.19 17.25
C CYS A 13 13.36 -10.14 17.92
N CYS A 14 13.75 -11.16 18.68
CA CYS A 14 15.03 -11.19 19.39
C CYS A 14 16.24 -11.53 18.50
N SER A 15 16.03 -12.11 17.32
CA SER A 15 17.11 -12.52 16.41
C SER A 15 17.49 -11.49 15.36
N ALA A 16 16.72 -10.39 15.25
CA ALA A 16 16.97 -9.35 14.26
C ALA A 16 18.08 -8.41 14.75
N THR A 17 19.22 -8.44 14.08
CA THR A 17 20.28 -7.43 14.25
C THR A 17 19.72 -6.04 13.89
N VAL A 18 20.16 -5.03 14.66
CA VAL A 18 19.72 -3.64 14.50
C VAL A 18 20.18 -3.10 13.17
N PHE A 19 19.25 -2.98 12.22
CA PHE A 19 19.52 -2.33 10.94
C PHE A 19 18.93 -0.92 11.00
N ALA A 20 19.79 0.10 11.07
CA ALA A 20 19.38 1.47 10.91
C ALA A 20 19.04 1.72 9.43
N GLN A 21 17.97 2.45 9.18
CA GLN A 21 17.65 2.96 7.86
C GLN A 21 18.41 4.26 7.70
N ASN A 22 19.49 4.20 6.93
CA ASN A 22 20.38 5.34 6.76
C ASN A 22 19.94 6.18 5.57
N LYS A 23 20.20 7.47 5.67
CA LYS A 23 20.08 8.36 4.52
C LYS A 23 20.90 7.84 3.34
N GLY A 24 20.25 7.71 2.19
CA GLY A 24 20.87 7.22 0.95
C GLY A 24 20.55 5.76 0.61
N ASP A 25 20.05 4.97 1.56
CA ASP A 25 19.61 3.60 1.30
C ASP A 25 18.47 3.63 0.27
N LYS A 26 18.53 2.74 -0.70
CA LYS A 26 17.52 2.60 -1.75
C LYS A 26 16.79 1.28 -1.58
N TYR A 27 15.60 1.21 -2.10
CA TYR A 27 14.86 -0.04 -2.14
C TYR A 27 14.03 -0.15 -3.41
N ILE A 28 13.80 -1.37 -3.81
CA ILE A 28 12.79 -1.75 -4.77
C ILE A 28 11.86 -2.75 -4.10
N GLY A 29 10.58 -2.63 -4.37
CA GLY A 29 9.59 -3.52 -3.78
C GLY A 29 8.30 -3.51 -4.56
N GLY A 30 7.29 -4.13 -4.00
CA GLY A 30 5.97 -4.13 -4.59
C GLY A 30 4.96 -4.77 -3.67
N ASN A 31 3.72 -4.39 -3.88
CA ASN A 31 2.56 -4.92 -3.18
C ASN A 31 1.75 -5.79 -4.12
N LEU A 32 1.31 -6.92 -3.62
CA LEU A 32 0.24 -7.72 -4.21
C LEU A 32 -0.99 -7.60 -3.31
N GLY A 33 -2.12 -7.23 -3.87
CA GLY A 33 -3.36 -7.06 -3.13
C GLY A 33 -4.54 -7.68 -3.85
N LEU A 34 -5.56 -8.05 -3.07
CA LEU A 34 -6.88 -8.36 -3.56
C LEU A 34 -7.73 -7.11 -3.38
N ALA A 35 -8.30 -6.60 -4.46
CA ALA A 35 -9.25 -5.50 -4.41
C ALA A 35 -10.67 -6.09 -4.36
N ILE A 36 -11.46 -5.67 -3.39
CA ILE A 36 -12.88 -6.00 -3.33
C ILE A 36 -13.63 -4.67 -3.42
N GLN A 37 -14.33 -4.46 -4.51
CA GLN A 37 -15.17 -3.29 -4.69
C GLN A 37 -16.62 -3.67 -4.52
N THR A 38 -17.35 -2.94 -3.69
CA THR A 38 -18.81 -3.04 -3.58
C THR A 38 -19.41 -1.81 -4.22
N ALA A 39 -20.14 -2.00 -5.31
CA ALA A 39 -20.96 -0.95 -5.90
C ALA A 39 -22.40 -1.11 -5.42
N SER A 40 -22.94 -0.08 -4.79
CA SER A 40 -24.35 0.00 -4.46
C SER A 40 -25.04 0.95 -5.45
N SER A 41 -26.06 0.50 -6.15
CA SER A 41 -26.91 1.37 -6.95
C SER A 41 -28.08 1.87 -6.09
N ASN A 42 -28.60 3.04 -6.42
CA ASN A 42 -29.81 3.59 -5.76
C ASN A 42 -31.07 2.74 -5.96
N TYR A 43 -30.97 1.65 -6.73
CA TYR A 43 -32.06 0.70 -7.02
C TYR A 43 -31.94 -0.62 -6.24
N GLY A 44 -31.03 -0.71 -5.27
CA GLY A 44 -30.99 -1.83 -4.30
C GLY A 44 -30.12 -3.03 -4.71
N ASP A 45 -29.50 -3.04 -5.87
CA ASP A 45 -28.59 -4.11 -6.26
C ASP A 45 -27.16 -3.77 -5.78
N SER A 46 -26.65 -4.62 -4.89
CA SER A 46 -25.25 -4.55 -4.45
C SER A 46 -24.46 -5.63 -5.19
N ALA A 47 -23.57 -5.22 -6.08
CA ALA A 47 -22.62 -6.12 -6.71
C ALA A 47 -21.25 -6.00 -6.02
N ALA A 48 -20.72 -7.12 -5.56
CA ALA A 48 -19.34 -7.21 -5.11
C ALA A 48 -18.45 -7.71 -6.25
N ALA A 49 -17.43 -6.96 -6.60
CA ALA A 49 -16.45 -7.35 -7.59
C ALA A 49 -15.10 -7.59 -6.92
N ALA A 50 -14.50 -8.74 -7.19
CA ALA A 50 -13.14 -9.04 -6.79
C ALA A 50 -12.16 -8.63 -7.89
N GLY A 51 -11.01 -8.09 -7.50
CA GLY A 51 -9.96 -7.68 -8.41
C GLY A 51 -8.57 -8.03 -7.87
N ILE A 52 -7.58 -7.86 -8.72
CA ILE A 52 -6.16 -8.04 -8.38
C ILE A 52 -5.48 -6.69 -8.54
N ALA A 53 -4.65 -6.33 -7.58
CA ALA A 53 -3.82 -5.16 -7.61
C ALA A 53 -2.34 -5.54 -7.50
N ILE A 54 -1.51 -4.97 -8.37
CA ILE A 54 -0.06 -5.10 -8.35
C ILE A 54 0.51 -3.69 -8.31
N THR A 55 1.38 -3.42 -7.34
CA THR A 55 1.93 -2.08 -7.15
C THR A 55 3.44 -2.16 -6.90
N PRO A 56 4.26 -2.21 -7.95
CA PRO A 56 5.69 -2.01 -7.81
C PRO A 56 6.00 -0.63 -7.24
N GLU A 57 7.05 -0.56 -6.43
CA GLU A 57 7.48 0.63 -5.73
C GLU A 57 9.00 0.72 -5.74
N PHE A 58 9.50 1.93 -5.95
CA PHE A 58 10.90 2.29 -5.81
C PHE A 58 11.03 3.48 -4.87
N GLY A 59 12.08 3.52 -4.05
CA GLY A 59 12.30 4.67 -3.17
C GLY A 59 13.71 4.76 -2.61
N ILE A 60 13.91 5.88 -1.92
CA ILE A 60 15.18 6.23 -1.28
C ILE A 60 14.93 6.82 0.10
N PHE A 61 15.79 6.53 1.05
CA PHE A 61 15.79 7.20 2.33
C PHE A 61 16.46 8.58 2.21
N VAL A 62 15.68 9.62 2.35
CA VAL A 62 16.15 11.02 2.24
C VAL A 62 16.72 11.55 3.55
N ALA A 63 16.35 10.94 4.66
CA ALA A 63 16.91 11.13 5.99
C ALA A 63 16.81 9.81 6.76
N ASP A 64 17.44 9.73 7.92
CA ASP A 64 17.31 8.58 8.78
C ASP A 64 15.83 8.37 9.14
N ASN A 65 15.34 7.17 8.87
CA ASN A 65 13.93 6.78 9.04
C ASN A 65 12.89 7.51 8.16
N ALA A 66 13.28 8.39 7.25
CA ALA A 66 12.36 9.08 6.34
C ALA A 66 12.59 8.65 4.89
N LYS A 67 11.55 8.15 4.26
CA LYS A 67 11.57 7.57 2.91
C LYS A 67 10.72 8.39 1.95
N LEU A 68 11.26 8.64 0.76
CA LEU A 68 10.49 9.05 -0.42
C LEU A 68 10.45 7.90 -1.43
N GLY A 69 9.29 7.63 -1.97
CA GLY A 69 9.10 6.59 -2.96
C GLY A 69 8.14 7.01 -4.08
N VAL A 70 8.12 6.19 -5.11
CA VAL A 70 7.14 6.27 -6.20
C VAL A 70 6.58 4.88 -6.42
N SER A 71 5.26 4.76 -6.40
CA SER A 71 4.55 3.53 -6.69
C SER A 71 3.80 3.63 -8.01
N LEU A 72 3.83 2.55 -8.79
CA LEU A 72 3.07 2.37 -10.01
C LEU A 72 2.05 1.25 -9.80
N GLY A 73 0.81 1.62 -9.50
CA GLY A 73 -0.27 0.65 -9.27
C GLY A 73 -0.97 0.26 -10.56
N TYR A 74 -1.24 -1.01 -10.70
CA TYR A 74 -2.18 -1.55 -11.69
C TYR A 74 -3.23 -2.39 -10.98
N GLU A 75 -4.49 -2.07 -11.21
CA GLU A 75 -5.63 -2.75 -10.62
C GLU A 75 -6.60 -3.16 -11.74
N LEU A 76 -7.06 -4.40 -11.67
CA LEU A 76 -8.11 -4.94 -12.54
C LEU A 76 -9.27 -5.38 -11.66
N THR A 77 -10.40 -4.72 -11.79
CA THR A 77 -11.63 -5.02 -11.05
C THR A 77 -12.84 -4.93 -11.98
N ALA A 78 -13.61 -6.01 -12.11
CA ALA A 78 -14.84 -6.05 -12.91
C ALA A 78 -14.68 -5.52 -14.34
N GLY A 79 -13.56 -5.84 -15.01
CA GLY A 79 -13.28 -5.36 -16.37
C GLY A 79 -12.79 -3.91 -16.46
N THR A 80 -12.68 -3.21 -15.34
CA THR A 80 -12.09 -1.88 -15.28
C THR A 80 -10.60 -1.99 -14.98
N HIS A 81 -9.78 -1.39 -15.82
CA HIS A 81 -8.34 -1.28 -15.66
C HIS A 81 -8.01 0.06 -15.02
N THR A 82 -7.35 0.06 -13.89
CA THR A 82 -6.92 1.31 -13.23
C THR A 82 -5.40 1.32 -13.11
N ILE A 83 -4.79 2.40 -13.60
CA ILE A 83 -3.36 2.67 -13.42
C ILE A 83 -3.22 3.84 -12.47
N LYS A 84 -2.34 3.72 -11.48
CA LYS A 84 -2.06 4.75 -10.46
C LYS A 84 -0.57 5.01 -10.44
N LEU A 85 -0.18 6.27 -10.50
CA LEU A 85 1.21 6.71 -10.29
C LEU A 85 1.21 7.62 -9.06
N ALA A 86 1.78 7.16 -7.97
CA ALA A 86 1.71 7.85 -6.69
C ALA A 86 3.09 7.99 -6.04
N PRO A 87 3.69 9.19 -6.05
CA PRO A 87 4.70 9.56 -5.07
C PRO A 87 4.18 9.30 -3.66
N ASN A 88 5.07 8.81 -2.80
CA ASN A 88 4.74 8.53 -1.42
C ASN A 88 5.87 8.97 -0.48
N PHE A 89 5.47 9.29 0.74
CA PHE A 89 6.36 9.59 1.85
C PHE A 89 6.02 8.66 3.01
N ALA A 90 7.03 8.05 3.60
CA ALA A 90 6.86 7.24 4.80
C ALA A 90 7.88 7.60 5.87
N TYR A 91 7.47 7.48 7.11
CA TYR A 91 8.33 7.63 8.26
C TYR A 91 8.37 6.33 9.06
N TYR A 92 9.57 5.89 9.41
CA TYR A 92 9.78 4.63 10.11
C TYR A 92 9.98 4.86 11.60
N VAL A 93 9.13 4.27 12.41
CA VAL A 93 9.26 4.24 13.86
C VAL A 93 9.61 2.83 14.28
N ARG A 94 10.79 2.63 14.83
CA ARG A 94 11.23 1.33 15.30
C ARG A 94 10.43 0.94 16.56
N LEU A 95 9.74 -0.19 16.50
CA LEU A 95 9.01 -0.75 17.65
C LEU A 95 9.87 -1.73 18.45
N CYS A 96 10.55 -2.63 17.73
CA CYS A 96 11.54 -3.54 18.29
C CYS A 96 12.52 -3.94 17.17
N ASP A 97 13.44 -4.86 17.47
CA ASP A 97 14.43 -5.29 16.49
C ASP A 97 13.77 -5.92 15.27
N GLY A 98 14.02 -5.30 14.11
CA GLY A 98 13.48 -5.71 12.83
C GLY A 98 12.00 -5.41 12.61
N LEU A 99 11.27 -4.81 13.56
CA LEU A 99 9.87 -4.43 13.39
C LEU A 99 9.71 -2.91 13.44
N TYR A 100 9.09 -2.36 12.41
CA TYR A 100 8.88 -0.93 12.24
C TYR A 100 7.40 -0.64 12.04
N TYR A 101 6.93 0.42 12.66
CA TYR A 101 5.68 1.10 12.32
C TYR A 101 5.98 2.13 11.24
N MET A 102 5.18 2.13 10.18
CA MET A 102 5.47 2.92 8.98
C MET A 102 4.20 3.59 8.45
N PRO A 103 3.80 4.75 8.98
CA PRO A 103 2.77 5.55 8.36
C PRO A 103 3.23 6.05 6.99
N VAL A 104 2.33 6.00 6.00
CA VAL A 104 2.61 6.38 4.61
C VAL A 104 1.59 7.40 4.14
N LEU A 105 2.06 8.44 3.49
CA LEU A 105 1.25 9.41 2.74
C LEU A 105 1.47 9.18 1.25
N LYS A 106 0.39 9.17 0.47
CA LYS A 106 0.40 8.95 -0.97
C LYS A 106 -0.36 10.07 -1.65
N PHE A 107 0.17 10.57 -2.75
CA PHE A 107 -0.51 11.55 -3.58
C PHE A 107 -0.10 11.31 -5.03
N GLY A 108 -1.04 11.34 -5.98
CA GLY A 108 -0.67 11.07 -7.35
C GLY A 108 -1.82 11.14 -8.34
N PHE A 109 -1.60 10.51 -9.48
CA PHE A 109 -2.55 10.46 -10.58
C PHE A 109 -3.10 9.05 -10.74
N ALA A 110 -4.35 8.97 -11.19
CA ALA A 110 -5.01 7.74 -11.54
C ALA A 110 -5.63 7.86 -12.94
N MET A 111 -5.68 6.76 -13.66
CA MET A 111 -6.42 6.62 -14.91
C MET A 111 -7.22 5.33 -14.84
N ALA A 112 -8.52 5.43 -15.01
CA ALA A 112 -9.40 4.29 -15.13
C ALA A 112 -9.83 4.11 -16.60
N ALA A 113 -9.79 2.89 -17.09
CA ALA A 113 -10.20 2.53 -18.44
C ALA A 113 -11.21 1.38 -18.38
N ALA A 114 -12.39 1.61 -18.97
CA ALA A 114 -13.44 0.61 -19.15
C ALA A 114 -14.15 0.87 -20.47
N ASP A 115 -14.49 -0.17 -21.22
CA ASP A 115 -15.24 -0.10 -22.48
C ASP A 115 -14.69 0.93 -23.50
N GLY A 116 -13.36 1.06 -23.57
CA GLY A 116 -12.68 2.00 -24.46
C GLY A 116 -12.73 3.48 -24.00
N ILE A 117 -13.29 3.76 -22.84
CA ILE A 117 -13.34 5.08 -22.25
C ILE A 117 -12.22 5.20 -21.21
N VAL A 118 -11.39 6.23 -21.35
CA VAL A 118 -10.34 6.56 -20.38
C VAL A 118 -10.78 7.79 -19.58
N ILE A 119 -10.72 7.67 -18.26
CA ILE A 119 -11.08 8.73 -17.32
C ILE A 119 -9.86 9.02 -16.46
N PRO A 120 -9.25 10.22 -16.59
CA PRO A 120 -8.15 10.64 -15.72
C PRO A 120 -8.66 11.07 -14.35
N GLY A 121 -7.76 11.05 -13.37
CA GLY A 121 -8.08 11.48 -12.04
C GLY A 121 -6.86 11.67 -11.16
N VAL A 122 -7.14 11.96 -9.90
CA VAL A 122 -6.16 12.12 -8.85
C VAL A 122 -6.42 11.11 -7.74
N VAL A 123 -5.36 10.68 -7.09
CA VAL A 123 -5.41 9.81 -5.91
C VAL A 123 -4.66 10.47 -4.77
N CYS A 124 -5.26 10.43 -3.58
CA CYS A 124 -4.64 10.84 -2.34
C CYS A 124 -4.94 9.76 -1.30
N GLY A 125 -3.93 9.30 -0.61
CA GLY A 125 -4.10 8.22 0.35
C GLY A 125 -3.16 8.31 1.54
N MET A 126 -3.54 7.61 2.59
CA MET A 126 -2.79 7.54 3.83
C MET A 126 -2.91 6.14 4.42
N ASP A 127 -1.78 5.48 4.60
CA ASP A 127 -1.73 4.25 5.38
C ASP A 127 -1.38 4.64 6.83
N LEU A 128 -2.40 4.61 7.68
CA LEU A 128 -2.25 5.05 9.07
C LEU A 128 -1.57 3.99 9.93
N PHE A 129 -1.78 2.73 9.63
CA PHE A 129 -1.22 1.63 10.39
C PHE A 129 -0.61 0.59 9.45
N SER A 130 0.66 0.78 9.15
CA SER A 130 1.48 -0.18 8.40
C SER A 130 2.61 -0.67 9.27
N LEU A 131 2.86 -1.96 9.22
CA LEU A 131 3.98 -2.62 9.89
C LEU A 131 4.92 -3.18 8.85
N GLU A 132 6.20 -3.04 9.08
CA GLU A 132 7.24 -3.67 8.28
C GLU A 132 8.15 -4.50 9.17
N PHE A 133 8.32 -5.77 8.81
CA PHE A 133 9.25 -6.69 9.42
C PHE A 133 10.46 -6.89 8.51
N ARG A 134 11.66 -6.67 9.03
CA ARG A 134 12.94 -6.85 8.35
C ARG A 134 13.74 -7.98 9.01
N PRO A 135 13.72 -9.19 8.45
CA PRO A 135 14.52 -10.30 8.94
C PRO A 135 16.01 -10.14 8.59
N SER A 136 16.35 -9.28 7.65
CA SER A 136 17.72 -9.01 7.23
C SER A 136 17.89 -7.57 6.72
N GLN A 137 19.14 -7.16 6.46
CA GLN A 137 19.44 -5.83 5.90
C GLN A 137 18.79 -5.58 4.53
N HIS A 138 18.62 -6.65 3.75
CA HIS A 138 18.20 -6.51 2.36
C HIS A 138 16.72 -6.81 2.13
N PHE A 139 16.06 -7.49 3.05
CA PHE A 139 14.67 -7.91 2.85
C PHE A 139 13.73 -7.33 3.90
N GLY A 140 12.60 -6.84 3.45
CA GLY A 140 11.49 -6.39 4.28
C GLY A 140 10.16 -6.93 3.79
N PHE A 141 9.29 -7.22 4.74
CA PHE A 141 7.91 -7.62 4.52
C PHE A 141 7.02 -6.61 5.23
N SER A 142 6.08 -6.01 4.53
CA SER A 142 5.17 -5.07 5.15
C SER A 142 3.72 -5.50 4.97
N ALA A 143 2.91 -5.16 5.96
CA ALA A 143 1.48 -5.35 5.94
C ALA A 143 0.80 -4.05 6.34
N ASN A 144 -0.25 -3.69 5.61
CA ASN A 144 -1.07 -2.53 5.90
C ASN A 144 -2.36 -2.99 6.59
N LEU A 145 -2.63 -2.43 7.77
CA LEU A 145 -3.78 -2.79 8.60
C LEU A 145 -4.88 -1.72 8.58
N LEU A 146 -4.52 -0.47 8.25
CA LEU A 146 -5.46 0.63 8.23
C LEU A 146 -5.05 1.63 7.15
N SER A 147 -5.87 1.80 6.14
CA SER A 147 -5.65 2.76 5.06
C SER A 147 -6.90 3.58 4.75
N PHE A 148 -6.66 4.78 4.28
CA PHE A 148 -7.65 5.67 3.75
C PHE A 148 -7.18 6.11 2.36
N ASP A 149 -7.98 5.86 1.34
CA ASP A 149 -7.70 6.25 -0.03
C ASP A 149 -8.88 7.03 -0.62
N PHE A 150 -8.57 8.17 -1.19
CA PHE A 150 -9.49 9.00 -1.94
C PHE A 150 -9.07 9.02 -3.40
N THR A 151 -9.98 8.69 -4.29
CA THR A 151 -9.77 8.76 -5.75
C THR A 151 -10.87 9.62 -6.35
N ALA A 152 -10.49 10.65 -7.08
CA ALA A 152 -11.41 11.45 -7.87
C ALA A 152 -11.09 11.28 -9.35
N LEU A 153 -12.07 10.84 -10.13
CA LEU A 153 -11.98 10.67 -11.57
C LEU A 153 -12.88 11.70 -12.24
N GLY A 154 -12.41 12.38 -13.27
CA GLY A 154 -13.19 13.38 -13.97
C GLY A 154 -12.91 13.43 -15.46
N LYS A 155 -13.99 13.49 -16.26
CA LYS A 155 -13.95 13.73 -17.69
C LYS A 155 -15.06 14.72 -18.02
N SER A 156 -14.92 15.52 -19.09
CA SER A 156 -15.91 16.49 -19.52
C SER A 156 -17.33 15.88 -19.52
N GLY A 157 -18.21 16.40 -18.67
CA GLY A 157 -19.57 15.91 -18.47
C GLY A 157 -19.74 14.73 -17.50
N PHE A 158 -18.65 14.21 -16.92
CA PHE A 158 -18.72 13.13 -15.96
C PHE A 158 -17.72 13.35 -14.81
N THR A 159 -18.20 13.30 -13.59
CA THR A 159 -17.37 13.34 -12.40
C THR A 159 -17.76 12.19 -11.48
N ALA A 160 -16.79 11.35 -11.16
CA ALA A 160 -16.96 10.28 -10.18
C ALA A 160 -15.91 10.47 -9.09
N SER A 161 -16.33 10.40 -7.84
CA SER A 161 -15.41 10.35 -6.70
C SER A 161 -15.67 9.09 -5.90
N ALA A 162 -14.62 8.40 -5.54
CA ALA A 162 -14.67 7.26 -4.66
C ALA A 162 -13.83 7.57 -3.42
N VAL A 163 -14.44 7.40 -2.26
CA VAL A 163 -13.74 7.41 -0.97
C VAL A 163 -13.69 5.96 -0.51
N ASN A 164 -12.51 5.40 -0.50
CA ASN A 164 -12.29 4.07 0.01
C ASN A 164 -11.69 4.19 1.41
N PHE A 165 -12.45 3.80 2.39
CA PHE A 165 -11.99 3.64 3.76
C PHE A 165 -11.87 2.15 4.03
N SER A 166 -10.66 1.64 4.14
CA SER A 166 -10.43 0.26 4.55
C SER A 166 -9.99 0.22 6.01
N LEU A 167 -10.93 -0.18 6.85
CA LEU A 167 -10.69 -0.54 8.24
C LEU A 167 -10.63 -2.06 8.32
N GLY A 168 -9.45 -2.60 8.55
CA GLY A 168 -9.26 -4.04 8.65
C GLY A 168 -8.01 -4.50 7.94
N VAL A 169 -7.69 -5.76 8.10
CA VAL A 169 -6.57 -6.41 7.42
C VAL A 169 -6.88 -6.44 5.92
N ASN A 170 -6.53 -5.38 5.23
CA ASN A 170 -6.36 -5.49 3.79
C ASN A 170 -5.05 -6.27 3.60
N PRO A 171 -5.09 -7.53 3.16
CA PRO A 171 -3.88 -8.35 3.08
C PRO A 171 -3.01 -7.91 1.91
N THR A 172 -2.46 -6.72 2.03
CA THR A 172 -1.45 -6.22 1.12
C THR A 172 -0.11 -6.64 1.70
N VAL A 173 0.47 -7.67 1.14
CA VAL A 173 1.83 -8.08 1.52
C VAL A 173 2.79 -7.42 0.55
N ALA A 174 3.66 -6.58 1.08
CA ALA A 174 4.73 -5.97 0.32
C ALA A 174 6.04 -6.70 0.55
N PHE A 175 6.76 -6.92 -0.52
CA PHE A 175 8.14 -7.38 -0.50
C PHE A 175 9.04 -6.22 -0.87
N LYS A 176 10.11 -6.01 -0.10
CA LYS A 176 11.07 -4.95 -0.36
C LYS A 176 12.48 -5.50 -0.32
N TYR A 177 13.29 -5.07 -1.27
CA TYR A 177 14.72 -5.32 -1.31
C TYR A 177 15.45 -3.99 -1.18
N TYR A 178 16.37 -3.92 -0.21
CA TYR A 178 17.15 -2.74 0.12
C TYR A 178 18.60 -2.89 -0.38
N PHE A 179 19.17 -1.84 -0.95
CA PHE A 179 20.55 -1.79 -1.48
C PHE A 179 21.18 -0.42 -1.38
#